data_87164a9374e037656dc8c3e8129c9ce2
#
_entry.id   87164a9374e037656dc8c3e8129c9ce2
#
_cell.length_a   1.000
_cell.length_b   1.000
_cell.length_c   1.000
_cell.angle_alpha   90.00
_cell.angle_beta   90.00
_cell.angle_gamma   90.00
#
_symmetry.space_group_name_H-M   'P 1'
#
loop_
_entity.id
_entity.type
_entity.pdbx_description
1 polymer ?
#
loop_
_entity_poly.entity_id
_entity_poly.type
_entity_poly.pdbx_seq_one_letter_code
_entity_poly.pdbx_strand_id
1 'polypeptide(L)'
;GIRSAKGYSIPLAGKIFDKAEDGADLLTTLDRTLQYSACERLRKGLIEYGATSASLIILDPKTGAIRAMCSLPDFDPNMYGTVDSADVYNNTSIFTPYEPGSIFKPLIMAAALNEGVVTPKSVFFDSGMKEGVCQTPIRNANDKSYGDQSMTGILENSINTGMVYVAEQLGKE
;
A
#
# COMPACT_ATOMS: atom_id res chain seq x y z
N GLY A 1 11.59 9.83 -37.25
CA GLY A 1 11.74 10.96 -38.15
C GLY A 1 11.64 12.29 -37.42
N ILE A 2 12.28 13.34 -37.94
CA ILE A 2 12.17 14.71 -37.36
C ILE A 2 10.83 15.29 -37.81
N ARG A 3 10.03 15.76 -36.84
CA ARG A 3 8.76 16.43 -37.11
C ARG A 3 8.83 17.91 -36.73
N SER A 4 8.10 18.74 -37.48
CA SER A 4 7.89 20.13 -37.08
C SER A 4 7.02 20.22 -35.81
N ALA A 5 6.96 21.37 -35.16
CA ALA A 5 6.08 21.62 -34.03
C ALA A 5 4.59 21.40 -34.34
N LYS A 6 4.21 21.39 -35.63
CA LYS A 6 2.87 21.08 -36.12
C LYS A 6 2.70 19.61 -36.55
N GLY A 7 3.67 18.74 -36.26
CA GLY A 7 3.59 17.30 -36.58
C GLY A 7 3.93 16.88 -38.02
N TYR A 8 4.29 17.83 -38.90
CA TYR A 8 4.67 17.49 -40.28
C TYR A 8 6.08 16.90 -40.34
N SER A 9 6.26 15.86 -41.16
CA SER A 9 7.59 15.30 -41.43
C SER A 9 8.46 16.33 -42.16
N ILE A 10 9.67 16.56 -41.68
CA ILE A 10 10.65 17.44 -42.31
C ILE A 10 11.55 16.57 -43.20
N PRO A 11 11.51 16.70 -44.53
CA PRO A 11 12.38 15.97 -45.39
C PRO A 11 13.80 16.57 -45.31
N LEU A 12 14.70 15.85 -44.64
CA LEU A 12 16.13 16.18 -44.62
C LEU A 12 16.84 15.18 -45.53
N ALA A 13 17.36 15.66 -46.65
CA ALA A 13 18.16 14.85 -47.54
C ALA A 13 19.32 14.17 -46.80
N GLY A 14 19.40 12.85 -46.91
CA GLY A 14 20.52 12.06 -46.38
C GLY A 14 20.37 11.49 -44.96
N LYS A 15 19.20 11.59 -44.28
CA LYS A 15 18.99 10.87 -43.04
C LYS A 15 18.25 9.55 -43.25
N ILE A 16 18.81 8.48 -42.68
CA ILE A 16 18.15 7.19 -42.55
C ILE A 16 17.00 7.40 -41.55
N PHE A 17 15.77 7.21 -42.00
CA PHE A 17 14.62 7.19 -41.08
C PHE A 17 14.57 5.80 -40.45
N ASP A 18 14.76 5.71 -39.17
CA ASP A 18 14.43 4.49 -38.45
C ASP A 18 12.95 4.17 -38.66
N LYS A 19 12.67 2.95 -39.12
CA LYS A 19 11.31 2.48 -39.30
C LYS A 19 10.63 2.47 -37.91
N ALA A 20 9.38 2.89 -37.86
CA ALA A 20 8.59 2.76 -36.64
C ALA A 20 8.46 1.26 -36.32
N GLU A 21 8.81 0.90 -35.10
CA GLU A 21 8.60 -0.44 -34.56
C GLU A 21 7.34 -0.42 -33.70
N ASP A 22 6.54 -1.47 -33.83
CA ASP A 22 5.35 -1.64 -33.00
C ASP A 22 5.77 -1.92 -31.56
N GLY A 23 4.98 -1.42 -30.59
CA GLY A 23 5.18 -1.71 -29.17
C GLY A 23 4.90 -3.17 -28.84
N ALA A 24 5.29 -3.59 -27.65
CA ALA A 24 4.98 -4.92 -27.15
C ALA A 24 3.65 -4.91 -26.38
N ASP A 25 2.90 -6.02 -26.50
CA ASP A 25 1.72 -6.24 -25.67
C ASP A 25 2.10 -6.62 -24.24
N LEU A 26 1.30 -6.19 -23.27
CA LEU A 26 1.45 -6.51 -21.85
C LEU A 26 0.30 -7.42 -21.41
N LEU A 27 0.63 -8.66 -21.04
CA LEU A 27 -0.31 -9.55 -20.38
C LEU A 27 -0.22 -9.38 -18.85
N THR A 28 -1.28 -8.85 -18.25
CA THR A 28 -1.35 -8.62 -16.81
C THR A 28 -2.10 -9.73 -16.08
N THR A 29 -1.98 -9.76 -14.73
CA THR A 29 -2.72 -10.68 -13.84
C THR A 29 -4.05 -10.11 -13.39
N LEU A 30 -4.41 -8.90 -13.84
CA LEU A 30 -5.66 -8.24 -13.45
C LEU A 30 -6.87 -9.04 -13.93
N ASP A 31 -7.84 -9.23 -13.02
CA ASP A 31 -9.15 -9.76 -13.35
C ASP A 31 -10.10 -8.61 -13.66
N ARG A 32 -10.63 -8.57 -14.88
CA ARG A 32 -11.47 -7.46 -15.34
C ARG A 32 -12.70 -7.25 -14.47
N THR A 33 -13.34 -8.31 -14.00
CA THR A 33 -14.56 -8.22 -13.19
C THR A 33 -14.26 -7.73 -11.78
N LEU A 34 -13.19 -8.27 -11.16
CA LEU A 34 -12.72 -7.80 -9.87
C LEU A 34 -12.26 -6.35 -9.93
N GLN A 35 -11.47 -5.98 -10.93
CA GLN A 35 -10.99 -4.61 -11.14
C GLN A 35 -12.17 -3.64 -11.17
N TYR A 36 -13.14 -3.87 -12.06
CA TYR A 36 -14.31 -3.00 -12.19
C TYR A 36 -15.09 -2.90 -10.88
N SER A 37 -15.45 -4.04 -10.29
CA SER A 37 -16.29 -4.07 -9.09
C SER A 37 -15.60 -3.43 -7.88
N ALA A 38 -14.30 -3.66 -7.73
CA ALA A 38 -13.51 -3.10 -6.63
C ALA A 38 -13.35 -1.58 -6.77
N CYS A 39 -13.01 -1.09 -7.98
CA CYS A 39 -12.84 0.34 -8.23
C CYS A 39 -14.16 1.11 -8.06
N GLU A 40 -15.29 0.56 -8.51
CA GLU A 40 -16.60 1.17 -8.29
C GLU A 40 -16.97 1.25 -6.80
N ARG A 41 -16.66 0.22 -6.01
CA ARG A 41 -16.87 0.27 -4.55
C ARG A 41 -15.97 1.28 -3.88
N LEU A 42 -14.70 1.35 -4.29
CA LEU A 42 -13.76 2.34 -3.79
C LEU A 42 -14.24 3.77 -4.06
N ARG A 43 -14.73 4.04 -5.27
CA ARG A 43 -15.28 5.35 -5.68
C ARG A 43 -16.49 5.74 -4.83
N LYS A 44 -17.40 4.79 -4.58
CA LYS A 44 -18.56 5.04 -3.69
C LYS A 44 -18.10 5.35 -2.28
N GLY A 45 -17.15 4.59 -1.72
CA GLY A 45 -16.59 4.87 -0.39
C GLY A 45 -15.91 6.24 -0.32
N LEU A 46 -15.10 6.62 -1.32
CA LEU A 46 -14.48 7.93 -1.37
C LEU A 46 -15.51 9.06 -1.27
N ILE A 47 -16.62 8.95 -2.00
CA ILE A 47 -17.70 9.96 -1.96
C ILE A 47 -18.43 9.92 -0.62
N GLU A 48 -18.81 8.74 -0.13
CA GLU A 48 -19.57 8.54 1.12
C GLU A 48 -18.85 9.11 2.34
N TYR A 49 -17.52 8.91 2.40
CA TYR A 49 -16.69 9.38 3.52
C TYR A 49 -16.04 10.76 3.29
N GLY A 50 -16.31 11.41 2.15
CA GLY A 50 -15.73 12.71 1.82
C GLY A 50 -14.19 12.70 1.75
N ALA A 51 -13.61 11.56 1.37
CA ALA A 51 -12.15 11.43 1.28
C ALA A 51 -11.62 12.10 0.00
N THR A 52 -10.38 12.62 0.06
CA THR A 52 -9.72 13.27 -1.09
C THR A 52 -9.00 12.28 -1.99
N SER A 53 -8.60 11.13 -1.45
CA SER A 53 -7.94 10.05 -2.20
C SER A 53 -8.28 8.70 -1.58
N ALA A 54 -8.18 7.66 -2.39
CA ALA A 54 -8.35 6.29 -1.94
C ALA A 54 -7.56 5.33 -2.83
N SER A 55 -7.10 4.21 -2.28
CA SER A 55 -6.44 3.16 -3.03
C SER A 55 -6.88 1.78 -2.56
N LEU A 56 -6.79 0.80 -3.46
CA LEU A 56 -7.15 -0.58 -3.18
C LEU A 56 -6.27 -1.52 -4.00
N ILE A 57 -5.81 -2.61 -3.37
CA ILE A 57 -5.14 -3.72 -4.03
C ILE A 57 -5.80 -5.02 -3.61
N ILE A 58 -6.09 -5.91 -4.56
CA ILE A 58 -6.51 -7.29 -4.31
C ILE A 58 -5.43 -8.21 -4.82
N LEU A 59 -4.89 -9.02 -3.92
CA LEU A 59 -3.84 -10.00 -4.19
C LEU A 59 -4.38 -11.43 -4.07
N ASP A 60 -3.89 -12.31 -4.92
CA ASP A 60 -3.99 -13.75 -4.72
C ASP A 60 -2.92 -14.17 -3.70
N PRO A 61 -3.28 -14.62 -2.48
CA PRO A 61 -2.31 -14.89 -1.43
C PRO A 61 -1.40 -16.10 -1.72
N LYS A 62 -1.76 -16.97 -2.67
CA LYS A 62 -0.97 -18.14 -3.03
C LYS A 62 0.14 -17.81 -4.03
N THR A 63 -0.12 -16.88 -4.92
CA THR A 63 0.78 -16.57 -6.05
C THR A 63 1.39 -15.18 -5.97
N GLY A 64 0.84 -14.29 -5.13
CA GLY A 64 1.20 -12.88 -5.09
C GLY A 64 0.65 -12.08 -6.30
N ALA A 65 -0.12 -12.71 -7.20
CA ALA A 65 -0.65 -12.05 -8.38
C ALA A 65 -1.65 -10.95 -7.99
N ILE A 66 -1.47 -9.76 -8.54
CA ILE A 66 -2.41 -8.65 -8.36
C ILE A 66 -3.62 -8.90 -9.25
N ARG A 67 -4.80 -9.04 -8.63
CA ARG A 67 -6.09 -9.26 -9.31
C ARG A 67 -6.88 -7.99 -9.54
N ALA A 68 -6.71 -6.99 -8.67
CA ALA A 68 -7.23 -5.65 -8.87
C ALA A 68 -6.30 -4.62 -8.21
N MET A 69 -6.20 -3.44 -8.80
CA MET A 69 -5.45 -2.31 -8.26
C MET A 69 -6.12 -1.01 -8.71
N CYS A 70 -6.56 -0.20 -7.76
CA CYS A 70 -7.25 1.06 -8.01
C CYS A 70 -6.60 2.19 -7.22
N SER A 71 -6.55 3.36 -7.84
CA SER A 71 -6.09 4.61 -7.23
C SER A 71 -7.07 5.71 -7.61
N LEU A 72 -7.52 6.49 -6.63
CA LEU A 72 -8.44 7.62 -6.84
C LEU A 72 -7.84 8.89 -6.24
N PRO A 73 -7.98 10.06 -6.91
CA PRO A 73 -8.64 10.25 -8.21
C PRO A 73 -7.91 9.51 -9.34
N ASP A 74 -8.67 9.07 -10.34
CA ASP A 74 -8.18 8.39 -11.53
C ASP A 74 -8.37 9.25 -12.80
N PHE A 75 -7.99 8.71 -13.94
CA PHE A 75 -8.14 9.34 -15.24
C PHE A 75 -8.63 8.33 -16.27
N ASP A 76 -9.27 8.82 -17.36
CA ASP A 76 -9.57 8.00 -18.51
C ASP A 76 -8.33 7.86 -19.39
N PRO A 77 -7.79 6.64 -19.57
CA PRO A 77 -6.62 6.42 -20.43
C PRO A 77 -6.83 6.81 -21.90
N ASN A 78 -8.10 6.83 -22.36
CA ASN A 78 -8.43 7.25 -23.71
C ASN A 78 -8.40 8.79 -23.86
N MET A 79 -8.46 9.50 -22.74
CA MET A 79 -8.47 10.97 -22.66
C MET A 79 -7.37 11.50 -21.74
N TYR A 80 -6.23 10.83 -21.68
CA TYR A 80 -5.16 11.09 -20.71
C TYR A 80 -4.67 12.55 -20.70
N GLY A 81 -4.78 13.29 -21.78
CA GLY A 81 -4.34 14.69 -21.87
C GLY A 81 -5.32 15.72 -21.27
N THR A 82 -6.44 15.30 -20.66
CA THR A 82 -7.50 16.19 -20.18
C THR A 82 -7.53 16.32 -18.64
N VAL A 83 -6.51 15.82 -17.96
CA VAL A 83 -6.44 15.84 -16.49
C VAL A 83 -6.03 17.22 -15.96
N ASP A 84 -6.57 17.59 -14.79
CA ASP A 84 -6.26 18.87 -14.13
C ASP A 84 -4.86 18.85 -13.46
N SER A 85 -4.39 17.68 -13.03
CA SER A 85 -3.06 17.50 -12.43
C SER A 85 -2.40 16.22 -12.94
N ALA A 86 -1.08 16.29 -13.17
CA ALA A 86 -0.27 15.12 -13.51
C ALA A 86 -0.17 14.08 -12.36
N ASP A 87 -0.50 14.46 -11.14
CA ASP A 87 -0.43 13.57 -9.97
C ASP A 87 -1.36 12.36 -10.11
N VAL A 88 -2.46 12.50 -10.86
CA VAL A 88 -3.40 11.39 -11.09
C VAL A 88 -2.81 10.23 -11.88
N TYR A 89 -1.70 10.45 -12.58
CA TYR A 89 -0.98 9.38 -13.30
C TYR A 89 -0.18 8.48 -12.35
N ASN A 90 0.10 8.94 -11.14
CA ASN A 90 0.80 8.16 -10.13
C ASN A 90 -0.19 7.27 -9.39
N ASN A 91 0.07 5.96 -9.41
CA ASN A 91 -0.73 5.04 -8.62
C ASN A 91 -0.39 5.19 -7.13
N THR A 92 -1.31 5.77 -6.35
CA THR A 92 -1.10 6.04 -4.92
C THR A 92 -0.88 4.78 -4.09
N SER A 93 -1.35 3.61 -4.55
CA SER A 93 -1.07 2.33 -3.90
C SER A 93 0.41 1.95 -3.89
N ILE A 94 1.23 2.56 -4.78
CA ILE A 94 2.65 2.24 -4.95
C ILE A 94 3.54 3.43 -4.59
N PHE A 95 3.13 4.63 -4.99
CA PHE A 95 3.99 5.82 -4.94
C PHE A 95 3.77 6.70 -3.71
N THR A 96 2.65 6.54 -3.00
CA THR A 96 2.34 7.40 -1.85
C THR A 96 2.69 6.69 -0.54
N PRO A 97 3.69 7.16 0.22
CA PRO A 97 3.94 6.66 1.56
C PRO A 97 2.79 7.08 2.50
N TYR A 98 2.46 6.21 3.44
CA TYR A 98 1.46 6.48 4.47
C TYR A 98 1.83 5.80 5.79
N GLU A 99 1.28 6.28 6.89
CA GLU A 99 1.44 5.64 8.20
C GLU A 99 0.46 4.46 8.31
N PRO A 100 0.93 3.20 8.25
CA PRO A 100 0.05 2.03 8.19
C PRO A 100 -0.71 1.81 9.50
N GLY A 101 -0.20 2.30 10.63
CA GLY A 101 -0.79 2.08 11.93
C GLY A 101 -0.88 0.58 12.28
N SER A 102 -1.99 0.18 12.92
CA SER A 102 -2.15 -1.19 13.44
C SER A 102 -2.19 -2.30 12.39
N ILE A 103 -2.40 -1.98 11.12
CA ILE A 103 -2.34 -3.00 10.05
C ILE A 103 -0.92 -3.52 9.81
N PHE A 104 0.10 -2.84 10.32
CA PHE A 104 1.49 -3.29 10.25
C PHE A 104 1.86 -4.32 11.35
N LYS A 105 1.08 -4.40 12.42
CA LYS A 105 1.34 -5.30 13.56
C LYS A 105 1.45 -6.78 13.18
N PRO A 106 0.59 -7.35 12.31
CA PRO A 106 0.73 -8.74 11.87
C PRO A 106 2.06 -9.03 11.18
N LEU A 107 2.63 -8.07 10.44
CA LEU A 107 3.92 -8.24 9.75
C LEU A 107 5.06 -8.36 10.76
N ILE A 108 5.10 -7.48 11.78
CA ILE A 108 6.09 -7.53 12.85
C ILE A 108 5.94 -8.81 13.67
N MET A 109 4.70 -9.20 14.00
CA MET A 109 4.46 -10.45 14.73
C MET A 109 4.90 -11.68 13.91
N ALA A 110 4.63 -11.70 12.61
CA ALA A 110 5.07 -12.79 11.73
C ALA A 110 6.59 -12.91 11.70
N ALA A 111 7.32 -11.78 11.63
CA ALA A 111 8.77 -11.77 11.73
C ALA A 111 9.25 -12.35 13.07
N ALA A 112 8.66 -11.90 14.19
CA ALA A 112 9.04 -12.39 15.52
C ALA A 112 8.79 -13.88 15.74
N LEU A 113 7.70 -14.40 15.17
CA LEU A 113 7.41 -15.83 15.18
C LEU A 113 8.39 -16.61 14.29
N ASN A 114 8.74 -16.08 13.11
CA ASN A 114 9.69 -16.71 12.20
C ASN A 114 11.09 -16.80 12.81
N GLU A 115 11.55 -15.75 13.47
CA GLU A 115 12.84 -15.72 14.19
C GLU A 115 12.80 -16.53 15.51
N GLY A 116 11.63 -17.02 15.92
CA GLY A 116 11.48 -17.83 17.12
C GLY A 116 11.67 -17.06 18.44
N VAL A 117 11.72 -15.72 18.40
CA VAL A 117 11.90 -14.88 19.59
C VAL A 117 10.64 -14.80 20.44
N VAL A 118 9.49 -15.10 19.87
CA VAL A 118 8.22 -15.28 20.56
C VAL A 118 7.47 -16.50 20.02
N THR A 119 6.50 -16.99 20.79
CA THR A 119 5.52 -18.02 20.38
C THR A 119 4.11 -17.46 20.54
N PRO A 120 3.07 -18.02 19.95
CA PRO A 120 1.71 -17.56 20.16
C PRO A 120 1.27 -17.55 21.63
N LYS A 121 1.92 -18.39 22.48
CA LYS A 121 1.66 -18.53 23.92
C LYS A 121 2.60 -17.71 24.82
N SER A 122 3.63 -17.07 24.27
CA SER A 122 4.50 -16.16 25.03
C SER A 122 3.67 -15.08 25.70
N VAL A 123 3.93 -14.81 26.98
CA VAL A 123 3.14 -13.88 27.79
C VAL A 123 3.89 -12.57 27.95
N PHE A 124 3.17 -11.47 27.87
CA PHE A 124 3.61 -10.11 28.13
C PHE A 124 2.62 -9.45 29.09
N PHE A 125 3.13 -8.76 30.11
CA PHE A 125 2.30 -7.96 31.02
C PHE A 125 2.12 -6.55 30.47
N ASP A 126 0.88 -6.18 30.15
CA ASP A 126 0.50 -4.86 29.66
C ASP A 126 0.03 -3.95 30.79
N SER A 127 0.83 -2.92 31.09
CA SER A 127 0.48 -1.85 32.04
C SER A 127 -0.34 -0.72 31.42
N GLY A 128 -0.61 -0.76 30.11
CA GLY A 128 -1.31 0.28 29.37
C GLY A 128 -0.40 1.38 28.80
N MET A 129 0.85 1.46 29.26
CA MET A 129 1.82 2.47 28.85
C MET A 129 3.25 1.92 28.85
N LYS A 130 4.07 2.35 27.89
CA LYS A 130 5.50 2.07 27.80
C LYS A 130 6.28 3.36 27.60
N GLU A 131 7.21 3.64 28.51
CA GLU A 131 8.13 4.78 28.46
C GLU A 131 9.48 4.39 27.86
N GLY A 132 10.27 5.39 27.48
CA GLY A 132 11.67 5.21 27.07
C GLY A 132 11.90 4.67 25.67
N VAL A 133 10.85 4.53 24.87
CA VAL A 133 10.94 4.06 23.45
C VAL A 133 10.99 5.25 22.49
N CYS A 134 10.13 6.23 22.70
CA CYS A 134 10.02 7.46 21.93
C CYS A 134 10.09 8.69 22.85
N GLN A 135 10.06 9.90 22.25
CA GLN A 135 10.00 11.15 23.03
C GLN A 135 8.75 11.23 23.92
N THR A 136 7.64 10.63 23.45
CA THR A 136 6.40 10.51 24.22
C THR A 136 6.11 9.05 24.55
N PRO A 137 5.53 8.74 25.72
CA PRO A 137 5.15 7.38 26.08
C PRO A 137 4.19 6.77 25.05
N ILE A 138 4.42 5.50 24.72
CA ILE A 138 3.50 4.74 23.87
C ILE A 138 2.35 4.23 24.74
N ARG A 139 1.12 4.49 24.35
CA ARG A 139 -0.11 4.11 25.06
C ARG A 139 -1.00 3.24 24.18
N ASN A 140 -1.79 2.40 24.84
CA ASN A 140 -2.87 1.70 24.17
C ASN A 140 -4.05 2.65 23.88
N ALA A 141 -4.90 2.24 22.92
CA ALA A 141 -6.12 2.99 22.63
C ALA A 141 -6.97 3.15 23.90
N ASN A 142 -7.52 4.34 24.10
CA ASN A 142 -8.35 4.72 25.25
C ASN A 142 -7.65 4.54 26.61
N ASP A 143 -6.31 4.63 26.67
CA ASP A 143 -5.47 4.45 27.87
C ASP A 143 -5.75 3.13 28.62
N LYS A 144 -6.21 2.10 27.90
CA LYS A 144 -6.60 0.81 28.48
C LYS A 144 -5.36 -0.04 28.80
N SER A 145 -5.35 -0.71 29.95
CA SER A 145 -4.42 -1.77 30.30
C SER A 145 -5.11 -3.13 30.24
N TYR A 146 -4.36 -4.15 29.84
CA TYR A 146 -4.92 -5.50 29.58
C TYR A 146 -4.33 -6.57 30.53
N GLY A 147 -3.31 -6.23 31.34
CA GLY A 147 -2.63 -7.20 32.21
C GLY A 147 -1.88 -8.26 31.41
N ASP A 148 -1.87 -9.50 31.89
CA ASP A 148 -1.19 -10.61 31.20
C ASP A 148 -1.87 -10.94 29.86
N GLN A 149 -1.11 -10.85 28.78
CA GLN A 149 -1.58 -11.09 27.43
C GLN A 149 -0.64 -12.03 26.67
N SER A 150 -1.23 -12.95 25.91
CA SER A 150 -0.48 -13.75 24.95
C SER A 150 -0.17 -12.94 23.67
N MET A 151 0.72 -13.44 22.82
CA MET A 151 0.98 -12.82 21.50
C MET A 151 -0.29 -12.80 20.65
N THR A 152 -1.14 -13.81 20.75
CA THR A 152 -2.47 -13.82 20.14
C THR A 152 -3.33 -12.67 20.67
N GLY A 153 -3.41 -12.51 21.98
CA GLY A 153 -4.18 -11.43 22.63
C GLY A 153 -3.68 -10.03 22.28
N ILE A 154 -2.36 -9.85 22.06
CA ILE A 154 -1.78 -8.59 21.58
C ILE A 154 -2.36 -8.21 20.20
N LEU A 155 -2.48 -9.17 19.28
CA LEU A 155 -3.05 -8.91 17.96
C LEU A 155 -4.57 -8.72 18.01
N GLU A 156 -5.30 -9.58 18.73
CA GLU A 156 -6.76 -9.49 18.88
C GLU A 156 -7.23 -8.17 19.44
N ASN A 157 -6.52 -7.66 20.45
CA ASN A 157 -6.85 -6.39 21.10
C ASN A 157 -6.06 -5.20 20.54
N SER A 158 -5.23 -5.42 19.53
CA SER A 158 -4.40 -4.38 18.91
C SER A 158 -3.56 -3.58 19.92
N ILE A 159 -2.92 -4.27 20.88
CA ILE A 159 -2.19 -3.67 22.00
C ILE A 159 -0.90 -3.02 21.51
N ASN A 160 -0.76 -1.71 21.65
CA ASN A 160 0.42 -0.96 21.18
C ASN A 160 1.66 -1.31 22.00
N THR A 161 1.55 -1.31 23.32
CA THR A 161 2.65 -1.63 24.24
C THR A 161 3.15 -3.05 24.05
N GLY A 162 2.25 -4.00 23.72
CA GLY A 162 2.59 -5.38 23.40
C GLY A 162 3.40 -5.48 22.10
N MET A 163 3.10 -4.65 21.10
CA MET A 163 3.91 -4.62 19.87
C MET A 163 5.28 -3.98 20.08
N VAL A 164 5.42 -3.05 21.02
CA VAL A 164 6.74 -2.54 21.44
C VAL A 164 7.56 -3.69 22.05
N TYR A 165 6.96 -4.47 22.94
CA TYR A 165 7.62 -5.65 23.50
C TYR A 165 8.07 -6.62 22.40
N VAL A 166 7.21 -6.95 21.43
CA VAL A 166 7.56 -7.84 20.33
C VAL A 166 8.73 -7.28 19.49
N ALA A 167 8.72 -5.98 19.20
CA ALA A 167 9.80 -5.33 18.48
C ALA A 167 11.11 -5.31 19.28
N GLU A 168 11.06 -5.13 20.60
CA GLU A 168 12.23 -5.23 21.50
C GLU A 168 12.83 -6.66 21.50
N GLN A 169 11.98 -7.71 21.40
CA GLN A 169 12.47 -9.10 21.28
C GLN A 169 13.13 -9.39 19.92
N LEU A 170 12.63 -8.78 18.84
CA LEU A 170 13.26 -8.89 17.52
C LEU A 170 14.64 -8.22 17.47
N GLY A 171 14.86 -7.18 18.27
CA GLY A 171 16.10 -6.41 18.24
C GLY A 171 16.12 -5.36 17.12
N LYS A 172 17.35 -4.82 16.91
CA LYS A 172 17.60 -3.74 15.95
C LYS A 172 18.39 -4.19 14.71
N GLU A 173 18.69 -5.48 14.61
CA GLU A 173 19.48 -6.05 13.51
C GLU A 173 18.61 -6.60 12.38
#